data_e89627aab51e07519914e1e9d85c3e42
#
_entry.id   e89627aab51e07519914e1e9d85c3e42
#
_cell.length_a   1.000
_cell.length_b   1.000
_cell.length_c   1.000
_cell.angle_alpha   90.00
_cell.angle_beta   90.00
_cell.angle_gamma   90.00
#
_symmetry.space_group_name_H-M   'P 1'
#
loop_
_entity.id
_entity.type
_entity.pdbx_description
1 polymer ?
#
loop_
_entity_poly.entity_id
_entity_poly.type
_entity_poly.pdbx_seq_one_letter_code
_entity_poly.pdbx_strand_id
1 'polypeptide(L)'
;MNSFKRIPFFNLVILLAVSCWGHAFAQTPPVAIKPIRPSQKASVMQTIGVTDITITYSRPPVKGRPIFADAPASMESRHPGEATLDNQNERKAGEPIVPYNHVWRAGANEATLFQVTDDVLINGQPLKAGSYSLHTIPGKDEWTVIFNNDPGQWGSFSYDSKKDALRVKTKPQMVADNQEWLMYSFDPVTDDSAQVNIRWEKLKVPFTVQVKDVKSAWRSKADATIAANPTNEVLPLQVANQYAAWKNYDEALKFVDSSIKTKETFRNLSAKANILWAAGRKDDAIATADAAIARGKADKADTAAFEKRVADMKAGKL
;
A
#
# COMPACT_ATOMS: atom_id res chain seq x y z
N MET A 1 40.20 -44.06 76.48
CA MET A 1 39.62 -44.73 75.35
C MET A 1 38.17 -44.25 75.30
N ASN A 2 37.86 -43.14 74.57
CA ASN A 2 36.52 -42.68 74.40
C ASN A 2 36.40 -42.17 72.93
N SER A 3 35.63 -42.91 72.19
CA SER A 3 35.32 -42.63 70.82
C SER A 3 34.23 -41.59 70.70
N PHE A 4 34.53 -40.42 70.11
CA PHE A 4 33.52 -39.39 69.81
C PHE A 4 33.00 -39.63 68.37
N LYS A 5 31.75 -39.98 68.25
CA LYS A 5 30.99 -40.02 66.96
C LYS A 5 30.70 -38.59 66.51
N ARG A 6 31.15 -38.25 65.28
CA ARG A 6 30.78 -36.99 64.59
C ARG A 6 29.46 -37.16 63.87
N ILE A 7 28.54 -36.26 64.13
CA ILE A 7 27.25 -36.10 63.43
C ILE A 7 27.50 -35.15 62.23
N PRO A 8 27.08 -35.45 61.00
CA PRO A 8 27.22 -34.52 59.90
C PRO A 8 26.06 -33.50 59.91
N PHE A 9 26.43 -32.22 59.94
CA PHE A 9 25.50 -31.10 59.68
C PHE A 9 25.11 -31.05 58.22
N PHE A 10 23.81 -31.24 57.91
CA PHE A 10 23.24 -30.99 56.59
C PHE A 10 22.94 -29.49 56.50
N ASN A 11 23.73 -28.77 55.71
CA ASN A 11 23.40 -27.39 55.35
C ASN A 11 22.34 -27.36 54.27
N LEU A 12 21.09 -27.00 54.65
CA LEU A 12 20.01 -26.74 53.72
C LEU A 12 20.20 -25.31 53.15
N VAL A 13 20.75 -25.22 51.93
CA VAL A 13 20.83 -23.95 51.19
C VAL A 13 19.47 -23.73 50.52
N ILE A 14 18.67 -22.82 51.05
CA ILE A 14 17.44 -22.34 50.44
C ILE A 14 17.87 -21.32 49.38
N LEU A 15 17.80 -21.72 48.07
CA LEU A 15 17.94 -20.81 46.94
C LEU A 15 16.63 -20.01 46.78
N LEU A 16 16.64 -18.77 47.28
CA LEU A 16 15.60 -17.78 46.89
C LEU A 16 15.81 -17.35 45.45
N ALA A 17 15.01 -17.89 44.52
CA ALA A 17 14.93 -17.39 43.18
C ALA A 17 14.18 -16.06 43.17
N VAL A 18 14.91 -14.95 43.22
CA VAL A 18 14.36 -13.63 42.96
C VAL A 18 14.09 -13.50 41.45
N SER A 19 12.83 -13.70 41.06
CA SER A 19 12.37 -13.41 39.71
C SER A 19 12.36 -11.90 39.51
N CYS A 20 13.45 -11.33 38.99
CA CYS A 20 13.46 -9.98 38.46
C CYS A 20 12.57 -9.93 37.19
N TRP A 21 11.31 -9.57 37.34
CA TRP A 21 10.49 -9.09 36.27
C TRP A 21 11.07 -7.75 35.80
N GLY A 22 11.97 -7.80 34.85
CA GLY A 22 12.45 -6.61 34.17
C GLY A 22 11.28 -6.01 33.39
N HIS A 23 10.73 -4.92 33.95
CA HIS A 23 9.88 -4.04 33.14
C HIS A 23 10.77 -3.46 32.05
N ALA A 24 10.66 -4.00 30.83
CA ALA A 24 11.22 -3.35 29.65
C ALA A 24 10.44 -2.03 29.47
N PHE A 25 10.98 -0.96 30.03
CA PHE A 25 10.55 0.38 29.64
C PHE A 25 10.84 0.50 28.15
N ALA A 26 9.80 0.53 27.33
CA ALA A 26 9.91 0.92 25.95
C ALA A 26 10.53 2.33 25.93
N GLN A 27 11.83 2.41 25.66
CA GLN A 27 12.49 3.69 25.50
C GLN A 27 11.85 4.35 24.29
N THR A 28 11.07 5.40 24.51
CA THR A 28 10.67 6.30 23.43
C THR A 28 11.95 6.77 22.74
N PRO A 29 12.07 6.58 21.41
CA PRO A 29 13.27 7.01 20.72
C PRO A 29 13.47 8.49 21.01
N PRO A 30 14.74 8.95 21.21
CA PRO A 30 15.02 10.32 21.54
C PRO A 30 14.38 11.24 20.49
N VAL A 31 13.64 12.24 20.95
CA VAL A 31 13.02 13.24 20.06
C VAL A 31 14.14 14.01 19.38
N ALA A 32 14.48 13.64 18.15
CA ALA A 32 15.48 14.31 17.37
C ALA A 32 14.90 15.60 16.76
N ILE A 33 15.62 16.72 16.92
CA ILE A 33 15.28 17.97 16.24
C ILE A 33 15.44 17.76 14.75
N LYS A 34 14.37 17.93 13.97
CA LYS A 34 14.43 17.86 12.50
C LYS A 34 15.17 19.07 11.95
N PRO A 35 16.25 18.89 11.19
CA PRO A 35 16.91 20.01 10.53
C PRO A 35 16.01 20.59 9.43
N ILE A 36 16.08 21.91 9.24
CA ILE A 36 15.45 22.60 8.10
C ILE A 36 16.25 22.24 6.85
N ARG A 37 15.64 21.54 5.90
CA ARG A 37 16.29 21.13 4.65
C ARG A 37 15.86 22.02 3.49
N PRO A 38 16.79 22.47 2.63
CA PRO A 38 16.46 23.23 1.41
C PRO A 38 15.51 22.48 0.47
N SER A 39 15.63 21.14 0.39
CA SER A 39 14.72 20.26 -0.34
C SER A 39 13.79 19.59 0.67
N GLN A 40 12.57 20.12 0.79
CA GLN A 40 11.59 19.65 1.76
C GLN A 40 11.05 18.26 1.36
N LYS A 41 10.73 17.44 2.35
CA LYS A 41 10.13 16.12 2.15
C LYS A 41 8.64 16.24 1.85
N ALA A 42 8.17 15.45 0.89
CA ALA A 42 6.76 15.30 0.54
C ALA A 42 6.41 13.82 0.37
N SER A 43 5.12 13.53 0.43
CA SER A 43 4.59 12.21 0.11
C SER A 43 3.28 12.38 -0.64
N VAL A 44 3.03 11.52 -1.60
CA VAL A 44 1.76 11.40 -2.32
C VAL A 44 1.34 9.95 -2.33
N MET A 45 0.05 9.70 -2.15
CA MET A 45 -0.51 8.35 -2.13
C MET A 45 -1.74 8.28 -3.02
N GLN A 46 -1.91 7.15 -3.71
CA GLN A 46 -3.08 6.80 -4.49
C GLN A 46 -3.47 5.36 -4.21
N THR A 47 -4.75 5.14 -3.91
CA THR A 47 -5.33 3.80 -3.86
C THR A 47 -5.93 3.45 -5.22
N ILE A 48 -5.61 2.28 -5.75
CA ILE A 48 -6.21 1.69 -6.94
C ILE A 48 -6.95 0.42 -6.50
N GLY A 49 -8.29 0.48 -6.48
CA GLY A 49 -9.08 -0.58 -5.86
C GLY A 49 -8.81 -0.69 -4.37
N VAL A 50 -7.96 -1.65 -3.96
CA VAL A 50 -7.52 -1.87 -2.57
C VAL A 50 -6.00 -1.86 -2.42
N THR A 51 -5.30 -1.47 -3.48
CA THR A 51 -3.85 -1.40 -3.54
C THR A 51 -3.39 0.02 -3.33
N ASP A 52 -2.60 0.25 -2.30
CA ASP A 52 -2.04 1.56 -2.01
C ASP A 52 -0.66 1.71 -2.63
N ILE A 53 -0.45 2.82 -3.33
CA ILE A 53 0.82 3.24 -3.88
C ILE A 53 1.23 4.54 -3.19
N THR A 54 2.39 4.54 -2.53
CA THR A 54 2.92 5.71 -1.84
C THR A 54 4.28 6.08 -2.41
N ILE A 55 4.48 7.35 -2.75
CA ILE A 55 5.76 7.89 -3.19
C ILE A 55 6.19 8.96 -2.20
N THR A 56 7.32 8.72 -1.52
CA THR A 56 7.91 9.67 -0.57
C THR A 56 9.23 10.18 -1.13
N TYR A 57 9.39 11.49 -1.21
CA TYR A 57 10.51 12.12 -1.90
C TYR A 57 10.88 13.46 -1.29
N SER A 58 12.07 13.97 -1.60
CA SER A 58 12.47 15.33 -1.29
C SER A 58 12.41 16.21 -2.53
N ARG A 59 11.90 17.43 -2.38
CA ARG A 59 11.56 18.37 -3.45
C ARG A 59 12.64 19.44 -3.61
N PRO A 60 13.61 19.29 -4.53
CA PRO A 60 14.52 20.39 -4.86
C PRO A 60 13.79 21.44 -5.71
N PRO A 61 14.06 22.75 -5.47
CA PRO A 61 13.59 23.83 -6.35
C PRO A 61 14.53 24.02 -7.53
N VAL A 62 14.05 24.59 -8.61
CA VAL A 62 14.86 24.99 -9.78
C VAL A 62 15.83 26.11 -9.41
N LYS A 63 15.35 27.20 -8.83
CA LYS A 63 16.14 28.40 -8.45
C LYS A 63 17.05 28.87 -9.57
N GLY A 64 16.54 28.91 -10.80
CA GLY A 64 17.28 29.40 -11.99
C GLY A 64 18.46 28.52 -12.42
N ARG A 65 18.61 27.30 -11.88
CA ARG A 65 19.69 26.37 -12.24
C ARG A 65 19.29 25.52 -13.44
N PRO A 66 20.22 25.14 -14.31
CA PRO A 66 19.94 24.11 -15.32
C PRO A 66 19.65 22.76 -14.62
N ILE A 67 18.53 22.14 -14.95
CA ILE A 67 18.15 20.89 -14.31
C ILE A 67 18.63 19.70 -15.13
N PHE A 68 18.13 19.58 -16.36
CA PHE A 68 18.42 18.45 -17.24
C PHE A 68 19.25 18.93 -18.45
N ALA A 69 20.43 18.40 -18.62
CA ALA A 69 21.28 18.66 -19.77
C ALA A 69 22.33 17.56 -19.95
N ASP A 70 23.09 17.66 -21.04
CA ASP A 70 24.27 16.79 -21.24
C ASP A 70 25.30 17.00 -20.13
N ALA A 71 25.92 15.91 -19.69
CA ALA A 71 27.02 16.00 -18.75
C ALA A 71 28.22 16.71 -19.39
N PRO A 72 28.90 17.63 -18.69
CA PRO A 72 30.16 18.17 -19.17
C PRO A 72 31.20 17.06 -19.41
N ALA A 73 32.06 17.21 -20.43
CA ALA A 73 33.09 16.22 -20.78
C ALA A 73 33.99 15.84 -19.57
N SER A 74 34.28 16.82 -18.68
CA SER A 74 35.04 16.55 -17.45
C SER A 74 34.29 15.63 -16.47
N MET A 75 32.97 15.58 -16.51
CA MET A 75 32.11 14.73 -15.69
C MET A 75 31.99 13.34 -16.31
N GLU A 76 31.76 13.26 -17.61
CA GLU A 76 31.74 12.01 -18.38
C GLU A 76 33.03 11.19 -18.26
N SER A 77 34.20 11.84 -18.27
CA SER A 77 35.49 11.15 -18.15
C SER A 77 35.71 10.51 -16.77
N ARG A 78 35.07 11.06 -15.72
CA ARG A 78 35.17 10.53 -14.35
C ARG A 78 34.11 9.47 -14.05
N HIS A 79 32.96 9.57 -14.68
CA HIS A 79 31.79 8.74 -14.43
C HIS A 79 31.17 8.25 -15.74
N PRO A 80 31.83 7.35 -16.46
CA PRO A 80 31.34 6.88 -17.75
C PRO A 80 30.08 6.04 -17.62
N GLY A 81 29.19 6.16 -18.60
CA GLY A 81 27.97 5.35 -18.71
C GLY A 81 26.92 5.68 -17.66
N GLU A 82 26.24 4.64 -17.15
CA GLU A 82 25.14 4.80 -16.19
C GLU A 82 25.61 5.02 -14.74
N ALA A 83 26.83 5.45 -14.50
CA ALA A 83 27.32 5.72 -13.16
C ALA A 83 26.52 6.86 -12.50
N THR A 84 26.38 6.80 -11.18
CA THR A 84 25.74 7.90 -10.43
C THR A 84 26.68 9.08 -10.30
N LEU A 85 26.13 10.30 -10.42
CA LEU A 85 26.86 11.54 -10.14
C LEU A 85 26.56 12.08 -8.73
N ASP A 86 25.74 11.41 -7.95
CA ASP A 86 25.39 11.85 -6.60
C ASP A 86 26.55 11.77 -5.62
N ASN A 87 27.54 10.92 -5.86
CA ASN A 87 28.68 10.67 -5.00
C ASN A 87 29.64 11.87 -4.88
N GLN A 88 29.45 12.90 -5.67
CA GLN A 88 30.42 13.99 -5.72
C GLN A 88 29.69 15.33 -5.65
N ASN A 89 29.90 16.05 -4.57
CA ASN A 89 29.53 17.47 -4.47
C ASN A 89 30.42 18.37 -5.38
N GLU A 90 30.96 17.80 -6.44
CA GLU A 90 31.90 18.46 -7.36
C GLU A 90 31.22 19.23 -8.48
N ARG A 91 29.90 19.37 -8.43
CA ARG A 91 29.16 20.13 -9.44
C ARG A 91 29.52 21.59 -9.35
N LYS A 92 30.00 22.14 -10.46
CA LYS A 92 30.33 23.56 -10.58
C LYS A 92 29.05 24.39 -10.81
N ALA A 93 29.16 25.66 -10.52
CA ALA A 93 28.07 26.58 -10.84
C ALA A 93 27.78 26.57 -12.35
N GLY A 94 26.50 26.43 -12.72
CA GLY A 94 26.09 26.37 -14.13
C GLY A 94 26.05 24.94 -14.73
N GLU A 95 26.59 23.95 -14.05
CA GLU A 95 26.43 22.54 -14.48
C GLU A 95 25.04 22.00 -14.14
N PRO A 96 24.50 21.06 -14.95
CA PRO A 96 23.16 20.52 -14.74
C PRO A 96 23.05 19.77 -13.40
N ILE A 97 21.88 19.91 -12.76
CA ILE A 97 21.58 19.19 -11.51
C ILE A 97 21.47 17.69 -11.76
N VAL A 98 20.87 17.32 -12.89
CA VAL A 98 20.59 15.94 -13.31
C VAL A 98 21.10 15.78 -14.74
N PRO A 99 22.36 15.40 -14.93
CA PRO A 99 22.91 15.12 -16.24
C PRO A 99 22.23 13.92 -16.91
N TYR A 100 22.09 13.98 -18.25
CA TYR A 100 21.58 12.84 -19.02
C TYR A 100 22.50 11.63 -18.91
N ASN A 101 21.93 10.46 -19.09
CA ASN A 101 22.56 9.13 -19.09
C ASN A 101 23.13 8.66 -17.75
N HIS A 102 22.93 9.39 -16.66
CA HIS A 102 23.43 9.05 -15.34
C HIS A 102 22.28 8.67 -14.39
N VAL A 103 22.56 7.75 -13.46
CA VAL A 103 21.59 7.36 -12.43
C VAL A 103 21.33 8.51 -11.48
N TRP A 104 20.07 8.86 -11.32
CA TRP A 104 19.59 9.88 -10.40
C TRP A 104 18.58 9.30 -9.41
N ARG A 105 18.70 9.68 -8.13
CA ARG A 105 17.80 9.32 -7.02
C ARG A 105 16.34 9.76 -7.19
N ALA A 106 15.97 10.31 -8.34
CA ALA A 106 14.65 10.84 -8.69
C ALA A 106 14.07 11.82 -7.65
N GLY A 107 14.96 12.55 -6.96
CA GLY A 107 14.65 13.50 -5.89
C GLY A 107 15.89 14.20 -5.38
N ALA A 108 15.89 14.48 -4.08
CA ALA A 108 17.02 15.04 -3.34
C ALA A 108 17.12 14.36 -1.95
N ASN A 109 18.26 14.49 -1.27
CA ASN A 109 18.56 13.85 0.02
C ASN A 109 18.50 12.33 -0.10
N GLU A 110 17.56 11.67 0.60
CA GLU A 110 17.28 10.25 0.45
C GLU A 110 16.81 9.95 -0.99
N ALA A 111 17.08 8.75 -1.49
CA ALA A 111 16.46 8.27 -2.72
C ALA A 111 14.93 8.28 -2.57
N THR A 112 14.22 8.60 -3.64
CA THR A 112 12.77 8.56 -3.64
C THR A 112 12.29 7.15 -3.32
N LEU A 113 11.40 7.03 -2.34
CA LEU A 113 10.83 5.76 -1.90
C LEU A 113 9.50 5.52 -2.62
N PHE A 114 9.39 4.39 -3.32
CA PHE A 114 8.17 3.87 -3.90
C PHE A 114 7.71 2.66 -3.11
N GLN A 115 6.48 2.69 -2.62
CA GLN A 115 5.89 1.60 -1.84
C GLN A 115 4.58 1.17 -2.48
N VAL A 116 4.36 -0.13 -2.55
CA VAL A 116 3.12 -0.71 -3.09
C VAL A 116 2.71 -1.90 -2.26
N THR A 117 1.42 -1.96 -1.91
CA THR A 117 0.90 -2.99 -0.98
C THR A 117 0.58 -4.33 -1.63
N ASP A 118 0.47 -4.38 -2.94
CA ASP A 118 0.13 -5.57 -3.71
C ASP A 118 0.96 -5.63 -5.00
N ASP A 119 1.00 -6.78 -5.67
CA ASP A 119 1.65 -6.95 -6.97
C ASP A 119 0.97 -6.06 -8.02
N VAL A 120 1.76 -5.32 -8.78
CA VAL A 120 1.28 -4.39 -9.82
C VAL A 120 2.02 -4.59 -11.14
N LEU A 121 1.52 -3.94 -12.18
CA LEU A 121 2.23 -3.77 -13.44
C LEU A 121 2.72 -2.33 -13.57
N ILE A 122 3.98 -2.14 -13.89
CA ILE A 122 4.57 -0.84 -14.24
C ILE A 122 4.81 -0.81 -15.74
N ASN A 123 4.11 0.07 -16.45
CA ASN A 123 4.12 0.08 -17.93
C ASN A 123 3.92 -1.33 -18.52
N GLY A 124 3.02 -2.13 -17.92
CA GLY A 124 2.72 -3.51 -18.33
C GLY A 124 3.69 -4.57 -17.83
N GLN A 125 4.78 -4.23 -17.13
CA GLN A 125 5.76 -5.17 -16.59
C GLN A 125 5.53 -5.43 -15.09
N PRO A 126 5.65 -6.68 -14.61
CA PRO A 126 5.31 -7.03 -13.24
C PRO A 126 6.31 -6.47 -12.23
N LEU A 127 5.77 -5.89 -11.14
CA LEU A 127 6.51 -5.51 -9.94
C LEU A 127 5.79 -6.09 -8.72
N LYS A 128 6.54 -6.73 -7.83
CA LYS A 128 6.00 -7.32 -6.60
C LYS A 128 5.61 -6.26 -5.59
N ALA A 129 4.70 -6.62 -4.66
CA ALA A 129 4.44 -5.83 -3.47
C ALA A 129 5.74 -5.58 -2.70
N GLY A 130 5.93 -4.36 -2.22
CA GLY A 130 7.16 -4.03 -1.50
C GLY A 130 7.49 -2.55 -1.43
N SER A 131 8.72 -2.29 -0.98
CA SER A 131 9.32 -0.96 -0.91
C SER A 131 10.58 -0.93 -1.77
N TYR A 132 10.70 0.10 -2.59
CA TYR A 132 11.79 0.25 -3.55
C TYR A 132 12.36 1.66 -3.48
N SER A 133 13.66 1.81 -3.66
CA SER A 133 14.17 3.11 -4.06
C SER A 133 13.90 3.33 -5.55
N LEU A 134 13.31 4.48 -5.87
CA LEU A 134 13.03 4.90 -7.23
C LEU A 134 14.22 5.71 -7.74
N HIS A 135 14.85 5.21 -8.78
CA HIS A 135 15.89 5.91 -9.52
C HIS A 135 15.45 6.13 -10.96
N THR A 136 16.09 7.05 -11.63
CA THR A 136 15.90 7.24 -13.07
C THR A 136 17.24 7.45 -13.76
N ILE A 137 17.30 7.08 -15.04
CA ILE A 137 18.34 7.51 -15.95
C ILE A 137 17.69 8.42 -16.97
N PRO A 138 17.84 9.73 -16.82
CA PRO A 138 17.29 10.69 -17.76
C PRO A 138 17.98 10.62 -19.12
N GLY A 139 17.20 10.76 -20.19
CA GLY A 139 17.69 10.94 -21.56
C GLY A 139 16.89 12.01 -22.25
N LYS A 140 17.35 12.48 -23.41
CA LYS A 140 16.65 13.51 -24.19
C LYS A 140 15.29 13.03 -24.68
N ASP A 141 15.26 11.81 -25.22
CA ASP A 141 14.08 11.25 -25.89
C ASP A 141 13.44 10.12 -25.11
N GLU A 142 14.18 9.47 -24.23
CA GLU A 142 13.72 8.33 -23.42
C GLU A 142 14.36 8.33 -22.05
N TRP A 143 13.58 8.06 -21.04
CA TRP A 143 14.01 7.86 -19.65
C TRP A 143 13.88 6.39 -19.28
N THR A 144 14.80 5.93 -18.40
CA THR A 144 14.63 4.66 -17.68
C THR A 144 14.17 4.97 -16.27
N VAL A 145 13.05 4.38 -15.84
CA VAL A 145 12.59 4.40 -14.44
C VAL A 145 12.99 3.06 -13.81
N ILE A 146 13.63 3.11 -12.65
CA ILE A 146 14.25 1.97 -11.97
C ILE A 146 13.63 1.79 -10.60
N PHE A 147 13.20 0.58 -10.30
CA PHE A 147 12.73 0.15 -8.97
C PHE A 147 13.80 -0.77 -8.39
N ASN A 148 14.53 -0.28 -7.37
CA ASN A 148 15.66 -1.00 -6.79
C ASN A 148 15.33 -1.53 -5.39
N ASN A 149 15.73 -2.76 -5.09
CA ASN A 149 15.44 -3.48 -3.84
C ASN A 149 16.20 -2.95 -2.60
N ASP A 150 16.80 -1.77 -2.68
CA ASP A 150 17.47 -1.11 -1.55
C ASP A 150 16.77 0.22 -1.21
N PRO A 151 15.64 0.20 -0.47
CA PRO A 151 14.77 1.38 -0.29
C PRO A 151 15.31 2.44 0.67
N GLY A 152 16.39 2.17 1.39
CA GLY A 152 16.91 3.03 2.45
C GLY A 152 18.10 3.90 2.05
N GLN A 153 18.42 4.03 0.77
CA GLN A 153 19.62 4.71 0.31
C GLN A 153 19.59 6.23 0.54
N TRP A 154 20.74 6.79 0.91
CA TRP A 154 20.99 8.21 0.80
C TRP A 154 21.55 8.53 -0.59
N GLY A 155 20.81 9.30 -1.36
CA GLY A 155 21.21 9.56 -2.75
C GLY A 155 21.16 8.31 -3.63
N SER A 156 22.06 8.25 -4.60
CA SER A 156 22.37 7.05 -5.39
C SER A 156 23.77 6.51 -5.05
N PHE A 157 24.33 6.86 -3.89
CA PHE A 157 25.73 6.56 -3.53
C PHE A 157 26.03 5.06 -3.45
N SER A 158 25.03 4.29 -2.99
CA SER A 158 25.13 2.84 -2.86
C SER A 158 24.32 2.11 -3.92
N TYR A 159 23.92 2.82 -4.99
CA TYR A 159 23.15 2.21 -6.05
C TYR A 159 23.94 1.06 -6.69
N ASP A 160 23.29 -0.10 -6.75
CA ASP A 160 23.80 -1.31 -7.41
C ASP A 160 22.72 -1.84 -8.36
N SER A 161 23.01 -1.84 -9.64
CA SER A 161 22.10 -2.31 -10.69
C SER A 161 21.73 -3.79 -10.55
N LYS A 162 22.52 -4.59 -9.83
CA LYS A 162 22.20 -6.00 -9.53
C LYS A 162 21.03 -6.15 -8.56
N LYS A 163 20.68 -5.06 -7.85
CA LYS A 163 19.52 -5.01 -6.96
C LYS A 163 18.26 -4.48 -7.65
N ASP A 164 18.31 -4.19 -8.95
CA ASP A 164 17.12 -3.71 -9.67
C ASP A 164 16.06 -4.81 -9.73
N ALA A 165 14.89 -4.52 -9.21
CA ALA A 165 13.73 -5.38 -9.34
C ALA A 165 13.07 -5.20 -10.72
N LEU A 166 13.09 -3.96 -11.24
CA LEU A 166 12.47 -3.63 -12.52
C LEU A 166 13.10 -2.36 -13.10
N ARG A 167 13.28 -2.35 -14.42
CA ARG A 167 13.56 -1.17 -15.24
C ARG A 167 12.51 -1.03 -16.31
N VAL A 168 11.88 0.14 -16.43
CA VAL A 168 10.93 0.44 -17.50
C VAL A 168 11.34 1.69 -18.26
N LYS A 169 11.04 1.70 -19.55
CA LYS A 169 11.25 2.85 -20.41
C LYS A 169 10.03 3.74 -20.48
N THR A 170 10.26 5.03 -20.59
CA THR A 170 9.21 6.04 -20.77
C THR A 170 9.72 7.24 -21.54
N LYS A 171 8.82 7.91 -22.26
CA LYS A 171 9.16 9.12 -23.02
C LYS A 171 8.83 10.37 -22.20
N PRO A 172 9.79 11.27 -21.97
CA PRO A 172 9.53 12.57 -21.35
C PRO A 172 8.62 13.42 -22.26
N GLN A 173 7.86 14.30 -21.67
CA GLN A 173 6.92 15.19 -22.35
C GLN A 173 7.22 16.63 -21.93
N MET A 174 7.35 17.52 -22.91
CA MET A 174 7.40 18.95 -22.63
C MET A 174 5.98 19.47 -22.38
N VAL A 175 5.82 20.30 -21.35
CA VAL A 175 4.57 20.93 -20.95
C VAL A 175 4.72 22.45 -20.87
N ALA A 176 3.61 23.17 -21.00
CA ALA A 176 3.63 24.61 -21.09
C ALA A 176 3.98 25.29 -19.75
N ASP A 177 3.44 24.77 -18.65
CA ASP A 177 3.58 25.32 -17.31
C ASP A 177 4.90 24.86 -16.63
N ASN A 178 5.53 25.77 -15.92
CA ASN A 178 6.77 25.53 -15.20
C ASN A 178 6.48 25.02 -13.79
N GLN A 179 7.11 23.90 -13.41
CA GLN A 179 7.07 23.32 -12.08
C GLN A 179 8.37 23.66 -11.32
N GLU A 180 8.33 24.66 -10.47
CA GLU A 180 9.51 25.14 -9.72
C GLU A 180 10.07 24.10 -8.75
N TRP A 181 9.21 23.41 -8.01
CA TRP A 181 9.59 22.36 -7.06
C TRP A 181 9.29 20.98 -7.65
N LEU A 182 10.27 20.08 -7.64
CA LEU A 182 10.03 18.69 -8.05
C LEU A 182 8.72 18.17 -7.44
N MET A 183 7.87 17.57 -8.26
CA MET A 183 6.56 17.06 -7.83
C MET A 183 6.29 15.69 -8.44
N TYR A 184 5.72 14.81 -7.61
CA TYR A 184 5.05 13.59 -8.04
C TYR A 184 3.54 13.78 -7.96
N SER A 185 2.81 13.22 -8.92
CA SER A 185 1.35 13.20 -8.92
C SER A 185 0.83 11.93 -9.56
N PHE A 186 -0.44 11.61 -9.27
CA PHE A 186 -1.20 10.55 -9.92
C PHE A 186 -2.29 11.20 -10.76
N ASP A 187 -2.17 11.17 -12.11
CA ASP A 187 -3.15 11.72 -13.04
C ASP A 187 -2.83 11.33 -14.48
N PRO A 188 -3.77 10.70 -15.25
CA PRO A 188 -5.11 10.28 -14.84
C PRO A 188 -5.14 9.06 -13.92
N VAL A 189 -6.28 8.85 -13.26
CA VAL A 189 -6.60 7.68 -12.45
C VAL A 189 -7.83 7.00 -13.06
N THR A 190 -7.81 5.66 -13.12
CA THR A 190 -8.93 4.80 -13.53
C THR A 190 -9.28 3.80 -12.43
N ASP A 191 -10.24 2.91 -12.68
CA ASP A 191 -10.65 1.89 -11.69
C ASP A 191 -9.53 0.88 -11.37
N ASP A 192 -8.59 0.67 -12.31
CA ASP A 192 -7.53 -0.34 -12.21
C ASP A 192 -6.12 0.20 -12.38
N SER A 193 -5.96 1.49 -12.69
CA SER A 193 -4.65 2.08 -12.95
C SER A 193 -4.55 3.54 -12.56
N ALA A 194 -3.31 4.02 -12.41
CA ALA A 194 -2.99 5.42 -12.28
C ALA A 194 -1.69 5.74 -13.02
N GLN A 195 -1.63 6.89 -13.68
CA GLN A 195 -0.40 7.40 -14.22
C GLN A 195 0.34 8.20 -13.16
N VAL A 196 1.55 7.77 -12.83
CA VAL A 196 2.50 8.56 -12.02
C VAL A 196 3.18 9.55 -12.94
N ASN A 197 3.28 10.80 -12.50
CA ASN A 197 4.00 11.86 -13.23
C ASN A 197 5.11 12.42 -12.36
N ILE A 198 6.33 12.45 -12.86
CA ILE A 198 7.43 13.23 -12.30
C ILE A 198 7.43 14.57 -13.02
N ARG A 199 7.26 15.68 -12.28
CA ARG A 199 7.18 17.04 -12.82
C ARG A 199 8.30 17.89 -12.24
N TRP A 200 9.14 18.49 -13.12
CA TRP A 200 10.13 19.48 -12.74
C TRP A 200 10.47 20.36 -13.94
N GLU A 201 10.56 21.67 -13.75
CA GLU A 201 10.56 22.65 -14.83
C GLU A 201 9.37 22.41 -15.80
N LYS A 202 9.60 22.44 -17.09
CA LYS A 202 8.63 22.14 -18.14
C LYS A 202 8.63 20.67 -18.57
N LEU A 203 9.19 19.79 -17.74
CA LEU A 203 9.27 18.36 -18.05
C LEU A 203 8.26 17.55 -17.24
N LYS A 204 7.59 16.64 -17.91
CA LYS A 204 6.75 15.61 -17.33
C LYS A 204 7.24 14.24 -17.78
N VAL A 205 7.55 13.34 -16.84
CA VAL A 205 7.98 11.98 -17.10
C VAL A 205 6.91 11.04 -16.54
N PRO A 206 6.06 10.45 -17.40
CA PRO A 206 4.96 9.59 -16.96
C PRO A 206 5.37 8.13 -16.91
N PHE A 207 4.80 7.36 -15.98
CA PHE A 207 4.73 5.90 -16.03
C PHE A 207 3.42 5.42 -15.41
N THR A 208 2.90 4.28 -15.87
CA THR A 208 1.62 3.75 -15.41
C THR A 208 1.84 2.68 -14.35
N VAL A 209 1.05 2.74 -13.28
CA VAL A 209 0.89 1.65 -12.30
C VAL A 209 -0.49 1.06 -12.50
N GLN A 210 -0.58 -0.26 -12.68
CA GLN A 210 -1.84 -0.96 -12.91
C GLN A 210 -1.99 -2.15 -11.99
N VAL A 211 -3.16 -2.32 -11.40
CA VAL A 211 -3.59 -3.52 -10.68
C VAL A 211 -4.27 -4.44 -11.69
N LYS A 212 -3.68 -5.58 -11.98
CA LYS A 212 -4.15 -6.49 -13.05
C LYS A 212 -5.59 -6.98 -12.85
N ASP A 213 -5.97 -7.25 -11.61
CA ASP A 213 -7.31 -7.70 -11.23
C ASP A 213 -7.67 -7.17 -9.84
N VAL A 214 -8.35 -6.03 -9.83
CA VAL A 214 -8.79 -5.33 -8.61
C VAL A 214 -9.74 -6.20 -7.78
N LYS A 215 -10.63 -6.98 -8.44
CA LYS A 215 -11.59 -7.82 -7.73
C LYS A 215 -10.91 -8.99 -7.03
N SER A 216 -9.94 -9.63 -7.69
CA SER A 216 -9.13 -10.70 -7.09
C SER A 216 -8.25 -10.18 -5.95
N ALA A 217 -7.63 -9.02 -6.09
CA ALA A 217 -6.87 -8.39 -5.03
C ALA A 217 -7.74 -8.08 -3.80
N TRP A 218 -8.92 -7.50 -4.02
CA TRP A 218 -9.91 -7.26 -2.97
C TRP A 218 -10.35 -8.55 -2.29
N ARG A 219 -10.65 -9.59 -3.08
CA ARG A 219 -11.08 -10.88 -2.54
C ARG A 219 -10.02 -11.52 -1.66
N SER A 220 -8.77 -11.52 -2.09
CA SER A 220 -7.66 -12.08 -1.31
C SER A 220 -7.52 -11.40 0.06
N LYS A 221 -7.65 -10.08 0.11
CA LYS A 221 -7.62 -9.32 1.39
C LYS A 221 -8.84 -9.62 2.26
N ALA A 222 -10.02 -9.74 1.65
CA ALA A 222 -11.24 -10.09 2.36
C ALA A 222 -11.14 -11.50 2.99
N ASP A 223 -10.66 -12.49 2.24
CA ASP A 223 -10.47 -13.85 2.72
C ASP A 223 -9.46 -13.90 3.87
N ALA A 224 -8.33 -13.19 3.77
CA ALA A 224 -7.35 -13.09 4.84
C ALA A 224 -7.94 -12.45 6.10
N THR A 225 -8.77 -11.41 5.93
CA THR A 225 -9.43 -10.73 7.06
C THR A 225 -10.44 -11.63 7.74
N ILE A 226 -11.24 -12.38 6.98
CA ILE A 226 -12.20 -13.36 7.52
C ILE A 226 -11.45 -14.46 8.27
N ALA A 227 -10.38 -15.01 7.69
CA ALA A 227 -9.59 -16.07 8.31
C ALA A 227 -8.95 -15.64 9.63
N ALA A 228 -8.53 -14.37 9.74
CA ALA A 228 -7.99 -13.80 10.97
C ALA A 228 -9.08 -13.54 12.04
N ASN A 229 -10.36 -13.53 11.67
CA ASN A 229 -11.49 -13.20 12.55
C ASN A 229 -12.66 -14.20 12.37
N PRO A 230 -12.47 -15.49 12.65
CA PRO A 230 -13.42 -16.56 12.25
C PRO A 230 -14.78 -16.52 12.95
N THR A 231 -14.89 -15.79 14.05
CA THR A 231 -16.14 -15.63 14.82
C THR A 231 -16.92 -14.37 14.49
N ASN A 232 -16.44 -13.56 13.55
CA ASN A 232 -17.07 -12.30 13.18
C ASN A 232 -18.00 -12.49 11.98
N GLU A 233 -19.31 -12.57 12.23
CA GLU A 233 -20.34 -12.76 11.21
C GLU A 233 -20.48 -11.55 10.25
N VAL A 234 -20.01 -10.38 10.66
CA VAL A 234 -20.16 -9.16 9.86
C VAL A 234 -19.22 -9.17 8.64
N LEU A 235 -18.05 -9.76 8.76
CA LEU A 235 -17.06 -9.77 7.66
C LEU A 235 -17.55 -10.53 6.42
N PRO A 236 -18.02 -11.79 6.54
CA PRO A 236 -18.62 -12.48 5.40
C PRO A 236 -19.83 -11.74 4.84
N LEU A 237 -20.65 -11.10 5.70
CA LEU A 237 -21.79 -10.30 5.23
C LEU A 237 -21.34 -9.09 4.39
N GLN A 238 -20.25 -8.41 4.75
CA GLN A 238 -19.69 -7.32 3.94
C GLN A 238 -19.25 -7.84 2.56
N VAL A 239 -18.62 -9.01 2.51
CA VAL A 239 -18.23 -9.66 1.26
C VAL A 239 -19.44 -10.03 0.41
N ALA A 240 -20.50 -10.57 1.02
CA ALA A 240 -21.75 -10.86 0.35
C ALA A 240 -22.36 -9.62 -0.31
N ASN A 241 -22.41 -8.51 0.42
CA ASN A 241 -22.96 -7.25 -0.08
C ASN A 241 -22.13 -6.71 -1.27
N GLN A 242 -20.80 -6.84 -1.22
CA GLN A 242 -19.95 -6.42 -2.32
C GLN A 242 -20.17 -7.27 -3.59
N TYR A 243 -20.28 -8.60 -3.44
CA TYR A 243 -20.61 -9.46 -4.57
C TYR A 243 -22.01 -9.19 -5.13
N ALA A 244 -22.98 -8.89 -4.27
CA ALA A 244 -24.33 -8.48 -4.70
C ALA A 244 -24.29 -7.16 -5.49
N ALA A 245 -23.50 -6.19 -5.06
CA ALA A 245 -23.29 -4.94 -5.80
C ALA A 245 -22.65 -5.19 -7.19
N TRP A 246 -21.80 -6.17 -7.32
CA TRP A 246 -21.26 -6.64 -8.60
C TRP A 246 -22.20 -7.56 -9.38
N LYS A 247 -23.40 -7.79 -8.88
CA LYS A 247 -24.42 -8.72 -9.45
C LYS A 247 -23.94 -10.16 -9.57
N ASN A 248 -22.95 -10.55 -8.80
CA ASN A 248 -22.52 -11.94 -8.65
C ASN A 248 -23.25 -12.57 -7.47
N TYR A 249 -24.52 -12.94 -7.71
CA TYR A 249 -25.41 -13.39 -6.66
C TYR A 249 -25.02 -14.75 -6.10
N ASP A 250 -24.43 -15.63 -6.88
CA ASP A 250 -23.99 -16.96 -6.42
C ASP A 250 -22.91 -16.84 -5.34
N GLU A 251 -21.87 -16.02 -5.59
CA GLU A 251 -20.85 -15.74 -4.58
C GLU A 251 -21.45 -14.98 -3.39
N ALA A 252 -22.32 -14.00 -3.64
CA ALA A 252 -23.00 -13.28 -2.57
C ALA A 252 -23.76 -14.21 -1.62
N LEU A 253 -24.50 -15.21 -2.17
CA LEU A 253 -25.24 -16.20 -1.38
C LEU A 253 -24.31 -17.09 -0.56
N LYS A 254 -23.18 -17.56 -1.10
CA LYS A 254 -22.19 -18.33 -0.35
C LYS A 254 -21.68 -17.58 0.88
N PHE A 255 -21.39 -16.28 0.72
CA PHE A 255 -20.85 -15.48 1.81
C PHE A 255 -21.91 -15.09 2.85
N VAL A 256 -23.13 -14.76 2.44
CA VAL A 256 -24.18 -14.48 3.42
C VAL A 256 -24.54 -15.74 4.20
N ASP A 257 -24.50 -16.93 3.58
CA ASP A 257 -24.71 -18.20 4.27
C ASP A 257 -23.58 -18.48 5.28
N SER A 258 -22.32 -18.16 4.94
CA SER A 258 -21.20 -18.21 5.87
C SER A 258 -21.40 -17.29 7.07
N SER A 259 -21.89 -16.06 6.84
CA SER A 259 -22.25 -15.12 7.90
C SER A 259 -23.32 -15.72 8.84
N ILE A 260 -24.39 -16.26 8.27
CA ILE A 260 -25.51 -16.88 9.02
C ILE A 260 -25.01 -18.09 9.82
N LYS A 261 -24.15 -18.93 9.23
CA LYS A 261 -23.55 -20.07 9.91
C LYS A 261 -22.71 -19.65 11.11
N THR A 262 -22.00 -18.54 11.03
CA THR A 262 -21.19 -18.00 12.14
C THR A 262 -22.11 -17.50 13.27
N LYS A 263 -23.09 -16.69 12.93
CA LYS A 263 -24.13 -16.21 13.84
C LYS A 263 -25.33 -15.70 13.04
N GLU A 264 -26.48 -16.35 13.21
CA GLU A 264 -27.72 -15.91 12.60
C GLU A 264 -28.23 -14.62 13.25
N THR A 265 -28.52 -13.61 12.44
CA THR A 265 -29.02 -12.30 12.87
C THR A 265 -30.09 -11.79 11.92
N PHE A 266 -30.93 -10.86 12.38
CA PHE A 266 -31.86 -10.13 11.51
C PHE A 266 -31.15 -9.52 10.31
N ARG A 267 -29.96 -8.97 10.52
CA ARG A 267 -29.19 -8.26 9.51
C ARG A 267 -28.75 -9.17 8.35
N ASN A 268 -28.19 -10.36 8.65
CA ASN A 268 -27.72 -11.23 7.58
C ASN A 268 -28.85 -12.00 6.90
N LEU A 269 -29.92 -12.35 7.60
CA LEU A 269 -31.11 -12.92 6.99
C LEU A 269 -31.82 -11.94 6.05
N SER A 270 -31.97 -10.65 6.46
CA SER A 270 -32.54 -9.62 5.58
C SER A 270 -31.65 -9.36 4.37
N ALA A 271 -30.31 -9.39 4.52
CA ALA A 271 -29.40 -9.27 3.39
C ALA A 271 -29.55 -10.46 2.43
N LYS A 272 -29.64 -11.70 2.94
CA LYS A 272 -29.88 -12.89 2.12
C LYS A 272 -31.19 -12.77 1.34
N ALA A 273 -32.27 -12.35 1.98
CA ALA A 273 -33.56 -12.15 1.30
C ALA A 273 -33.45 -11.14 0.16
N ASN A 274 -32.75 -10.01 0.38
CA ASN A 274 -32.54 -9.02 -0.66
C ASN A 274 -31.67 -9.54 -1.82
N ILE A 275 -30.64 -10.33 -1.54
CA ILE A 275 -29.78 -10.96 -2.56
C ILE A 275 -30.59 -11.95 -3.39
N LEU A 276 -31.39 -12.81 -2.75
CA LEU A 276 -32.28 -13.76 -3.43
C LEU A 276 -33.29 -13.05 -4.33
N TRP A 277 -33.88 -11.97 -3.85
CA TRP A 277 -34.80 -11.16 -4.65
C TRP A 277 -34.13 -10.57 -5.89
N ALA A 278 -32.95 -9.98 -5.72
CA ALA A 278 -32.15 -9.44 -6.82
C ALA A 278 -31.68 -10.51 -7.82
N ALA A 279 -31.50 -11.73 -7.35
CA ALA A 279 -31.17 -12.91 -8.17
C ALA A 279 -32.41 -13.50 -8.90
N GLY A 280 -33.61 -12.96 -8.70
CA GLY A 280 -34.85 -13.47 -9.30
C GLY A 280 -35.46 -14.68 -8.57
N ARG A 281 -34.89 -15.10 -7.44
CA ARG A 281 -35.36 -16.21 -6.61
C ARG A 281 -36.44 -15.76 -5.63
N LYS A 282 -37.60 -15.32 -6.18
CA LYS A 282 -38.62 -14.60 -5.43
C LYS A 282 -39.23 -15.38 -4.27
N ASP A 283 -39.54 -16.67 -4.45
CA ASP A 283 -40.15 -17.46 -3.41
C ASP A 283 -39.19 -17.70 -2.24
N ASP A 284 -37.91 -18.04 -2.54
CA ASP A 284 -36.87 -18.17 -1.55
C ASP A 284 -36.62 -16.84 -0.79
N ALA A 285 -36.68 -15.73 -1.51
CA ALA A 285 -36.49 -14.41 -0.93
C ALA A 285 -37.59 -14.11 0.10
N ILE A 286 -38.87 -14.39 -0.24
CA ILE A 286 -40.02 -14.16 0.66
C ILE A 286 -39.92 -15.06 1.90
N ALA A 287 -39.61 -16.34 1.71
CA ALA A 287 -39.46 -17.28 2.83
C ALA A 287 -38.32 -16.85 3.78
N THR A 288 -37.18 -16.42 3.20
CA THR A 288 -36.02 -15.91 3.98
C THR A 288 -36.36 -14.60 4.69
N ALA A 289 -37.13 -13.72 4.04
CA ALA A 289 -37.56 -12.44 4.62
C ALA A 289 -38.51 -12.64 5.82
N ASP A 290 -39.42 -13.59 5.74
CA ASP A 290 -40.32 -13.93 6.88
C ASP A 290 -39.47 -14.45 8.06
N ALA A 291 -38.48 -15.31 7.81
CA ALA A 291 -37.54 -15.77 8.84
C ALA A 291 -36.74 -14.61 9.45
N ALA A 292 -36.29 -13.64 8.61
CA ALA A 292 -35.60 -12.46 9.08
C ALA A 292 -36.45 -11.62 10.03
N ILE A 293 -37.70 -11.39 9.68
CA ILE A 293 -38.65 -10.63 10.53
C ILE A 293 -38.88 -11.36 11.87
N ALA A 294 -39.08 -12.68 11.84
CA ALA A 294 -39.24 -13.46 13.05
C ALA A 294 -38.03 -13.37 13.97
N ARG A 295 -36.83 -13.48 13.40
CA ARG A 295 -35.57 -13.29 14.14
C ARG A 295 -35.42 -11.89 14.71
N GLY A 296 -35.71 -10.85 13.90
CA GLY A 296 -35.63 -9.47 14.34
C GLY A 296 -36.55 -9.18 15.53
N LYS A 297 -37.78 -9.69 15.50
CA LYS A 297 -38.73 -9.57 16.62
C LYS A 297 -38.24 -10.28 17.89
N ALA A 298 -37.67 -11.49 17.74
CA ALA A 298 -37.08 -12.23 18.85
C ALA A 298 -35.91 -11.45 19.50
N ASP A 299 -35.10 -10.80 18.66
CA ASP A 299 -33.96 -10.00 19.10
C ASP A 299 -34.33 -8.55 19.50
N LYS A 300 -35.63 -8.19 19.46
CA LYS A 300 -36.15 -6.84 19.73
C LYS A 300 -35.54 -5.76 18.82
N ALA A 301 -35.18 -6.12 17.60
CA ALA A 301 -34.70 -5.19 16.57
C ALA A 301 -35.88 -4.45 15.92
N ASP A 302 -35.62 -3.24 15.40
CA ASP A 302 -36.58 -2.52 14.56
C ASP A 302 -36.69 -3.21 13.19
N THR A 303 -37.83 -3.83 12.90
CA THR A 303 -38.13 -4.52 11.65
C THR A 303 -39.08 -3.78 10.73
N ALA A 304 -39.65 -2.66 11.14
CA ALA A 304 -40.75 -1.98 10.47
C ALA A 304 -40.46 -1.63 8.99
N ALA A 305 -39.30 -1.05 8.71
CA ALA A 305 -38.90 -0.72 7.34
C ALA A 305 -38.74 -1.96 6.46
N PHE A 306 -38.22 -3.06 7.03
CA PHE A 306 -38.04 -4.29 6.30
C PHE A 306 -39.38 -5.01 6.07
N GLU A 307 -40.28 -5.01 7.05
CA GLU A 307 -41.65 -5.54 6.91
C GLU A 307 -42.40 -4.88 5.78
N LYS A 308 -42.32 -3.53 5.67
CA LYS A 308 -42.90 -2.80 4.54
C LYS A 308 -42.31 -3.25 3.21
N ARG A 309 -41.01 -3.38 3.12
CA ARG A 309 -40.33 -3.88 1.91
C ARG A 309 -40.79 -5.28 1.53
N VAL A 310 -40.94 -6.18 2.51
CA VAL A 310 -41.43 -7.55 2.28
C VAL A 310 -42.89 -7.55 1.80
N ALA A 311 -43.72 -6.67 2.33
CA ALA A 311 -45.08 -6.50 1.83
C ALA A 311 -45.10 -6.05 0.36
N ASP A 312 -44.21 -5.14 -0.04
CA ASP A 312 -44.06 -4.70 -1.44
C ASP A 312 -43.54 -5.81 -2.34
N MET A 313 -42.60 -6.65 -1.86
CA MET A 313 -42.15 -7.86 -2.55
C MET A 313 -43.32 -8.83 -2.83
N LYS A 314 -44.11 -9.13 -1.78
CA LYS A 314 -45.29 -10.03 -1.87
C LYS A 314 -46.39 -9.46 -2.82
N ALA A 315 -46.51 -8.16 -2.90
CA ALA A 315 -47.46 -7.47 -3.79
C ALA A 315 -46.95 -7.30 -5.23
N GLY A 316 -45.73 -7.75 -5.53
CA GLY A 316 -45.11 -7.57 -6.87
C GLY A 316 -44.83 -6.12 -7.25
N LYS A 317 -44.62 -5.25 -6.27
CA LYS A 317 -44.33 -3.83 -6.47
C LYS A 317 -42.86 -3.47 -6.59
N LEU A 318 -41.94 -4.45 -6.41
CA LEU A 318 -40.50 -4.32 -6.49
C LEU A 318 -39.95 -5.12 -7.68
#